data_6b18a27d08e8401b033fed2b2deee2d4
#
_entry.id   6b18a27d08e8401b033fed2b2deee2d4
#
_cell.length_a   1.000
_cell.length_b   1.000
_cell.length_c   1.000
_cell.angle_alpha   90.00
_cell.angle_beta   90.00
_cell.angle_gamma   90.00
#
_symmetry.space_group_name_H-M   'P 1'
#
loop_
_entity.id
_entity.type
_entity.pdbx_description
1 polymer ?
#
loop_
_entity_poly.entity_id
_entity_poly.type
_entity_poly.pdbx_seq_one_letter_code
_entity_poly.pdbx_strand_id
1 'polypeptide(L)'
;MLDLPNTSIIDGNAVRWGRIGCGPPLVAIHGTPFSSQVWRRIVPEFVDRRTVYYFDLVGYGLSEMRAGQDVSLGVQNKVLAALFAEWGLERPDVLAHDFGGATALRAYYLNGLRYASLTIFDAVALSPWGSPFVQHVRHHEAAFAGMPDYMHTALLQAYLQTAAHRPVSDEVLQMYAAPWTGPVGQAAFYRQIAQMDQRFTDEVEALYGQMDCPVTVLWGLNDQWIPFAQGEALAKLISDRPVIPVSQSGHLVQEDRPEVLVAAVLKAINNR
;
A
#
# COMPACT_ATOMS: atom_id res chain seq x y z
N MET A 1 -7.10 6.92 -15.32
CA MET A 1 -5.96 6.91 -14.36
C MET A 1 -6.07 8.10 -13.43
N LEU A 2 -5.54 8.00 -12.21
CA LEU A 2 -5.43 9.12 -11.28
C LEU A 2 -4.22 9.99 -11.67
N ASP A 3 -4.40 11.30 -11.63
CA ASP A 3 -3.33 12.27 -11.90
C ASP A 3 -2.58 12.60 -10.62
N LEU A 4 -1.23 12.64 -10.67
CA LEU A 4 -0.35 13.06 -9.59
C LEU A 4 0.41 14.33 -10.01
N PRO A 5 -0.26 15.48 -10.07
CA PRO A 5 0.36 16.71 -10.59
C PRO A 5 1.38 17.34 -9.64
N ASN A 6 1.32 16.99 -8.36
CA ASN A 6 2.16 17.61 -7.34
C ASN A 6 3.41 16.77 -7.05
N THR A 7 4.45 17.45 -6.56
CA THR A 7 5.71 16.83 -6.13
C THR A 7 6.14 17.48 -4.82
N SER A 8 6.42 16.64 -3.83
CA SER A 8 7.05 17.05 -2.57
C SER A 8 8.46 16.47 -2.49
N ILE A 9 9.42 17.28 -2.03
CA ILE A 9 10.79 16.82 -1.80
C ILE A 9 10.96 16.54 -0.30
N ILE A 10 11.06 15.26 0.04
CA ILE A 10 11.14 14.83 1.44
C ILE A 10 12.40 13.99 1.63
N ASP A 11 13.29 14.45 2.47
CA ASP A 11 14.60 13.82 2.72
C ASP A 11 15.34 13.47 1.41
N GLY A 12 15.29 14.39 0.43
CA GLY A 12 15.94 14.25 -0.87
C GLY A 12 15.23 13.27 -1.82
N ASN A 13 14.02 12.81 -1.52
CA ASN A 13 13.19 11.99 -2.40
C ASN A 13 12.05 12.82 -3.01
N ALA A 14 11.90 12.79 -4.34
CA ALA A 14 10.76 13.40 -5.01
C ALA A 14 9.56 12.45 -4.96
N VAL A 15 8.53 12.82 -4.20
CA VAL A 15 7.30 12.07 -4.00
C VAL A 15 6.18 12.68 -4.83
N ARG A 16 5.56 11.88 -5.69
CA ARG A 16 4.43 12.31 -6.52
C ARG A 16 3.11 12.04 -5.82
N TRP A 17 2.23 13.05 -5.85
CA TRP A 17 0.92 12.94 -5.21
C TRP A 17 -0.16 13.75 -5.92
N GLY A 18 -1.41 13.38 -5.64
CA GLY A 18 -2.59 14.08 -6.12
C GLY A 18 -3.63 14.25 -5.02
N ARG A 19 -4.54 15.19 -5.24
CA ARG A 19 -5.75 15.33 -4.44
C ARG A 19 -6.93 15.68 -5.33
N ILE A 20 -8.11 15.18 -4.96
CA ILE A 20 -9.35 15.45 -5.70
C ILE A 20 -10.54 15.43 -4.75
N GLY A 21 -11.58 16.16 -5.11
CA GLY A 21 -12.82 16.21 -4.34
C GLY A 21 -12.87 17.35 -3.32
N CYS A 22 -13.88 17.31 -2.47
CA CYS A 22 -14.14 18.34 -1.45
C CYS A 22 -14.66 17.71 -0.16
N GLY A 23 -14.43 18.39 0.98
CA GLY A 23 -14.84 17.93 2.31
C GLY A 23 -13.69 17.44 3.17
N PRO A 24 -13.97 16.74 4.28
CA PRO A 24 -12.94 16.23 5.19
C PRO A 24 -11.94 15.33 4.49
N PRO A 25 -10.65 15.29 4.94
CA PRO A 25 -9.60 14.57 4.25
C PRO A 25 -9.73 13.05 4.41
N LEU A 26 -9.45 12.33 3.31
CA LEU A 26 -9.23 10.89 3.23
C LEU A 26 -7.88 10.67 2.57
N VAL A 27 -6.98 9.92 3.20
CA VAL A 27 -5.66 9.57 2.65
C VAL A 27 -5.65 8.11 2.23
N ALA A 28 -5.33 7.84 0.97
CA ALA A 28 -5.23 6.50 0.39
C ALA A 28 -3.76 6.11 0.18
N ILE A 29 -3.31 5.01 0.80
CA ILE A 29 -1.91 4.56 0.84
C ILE A 29 -1.81 3.18 0.20
N HIS A 30 -1.18 3.10 -0.97
CA HIS A 30 -1.02 1.86 -1.73
C HIS A 30 0.06 0.94 -1.17
N GLY A 31 0.10 -0.29 -1.65
CA GLY A 31 1.08 -1.29 -1.30
C GLY A 31 2.06 -1.64 -2.42
N THR A 32 2.96 -2.56 -2.11
CA THR A 32 3.96 -3.10 -3.03
C THR A 32 3.37 -4.18 -3.95
N PRO A 33 3.80 -4.32 -5.19
CA PRO A 33 4.64 -3.42 -5.98
C PRO A 33 3.79 -2.46 -6.85
N PHE A 34 2.69 -2.01 -6.32
CA PHE A 34 1.71 -1.19 -7.04
C PHE A 34 2.02 0.31 -6.92
N SER A 35 1.06 1.13 -7.30
CA SER A 35 1.09 2.59 -7.20
C SER A 35 -0.29 3.10 -6.79
N SER A 36 -0.45 4.39 -6.64
CA SER A 36 -1.74 5.03 -6.37
C SER A 36 -2.83 4.67 -7.39
N GLN A 37 -2.47 4.10 -8.55
CA GLN A 37 -3.43 3.65 -9.56
C GLN A 37 -4.34 2.51 -9.09
N VAL A 38 -4.01 1.80 -8.02
CA VAL A 38 -4.93 0.82 -7.38
C VAL A 38 -6.21 1.49 -6.88
N TRP A 39 -6.18 2.79 -6.62
CA TRP A 39 -7.29 3.58 -6.12
C TRP A 39 -8.20 4.14 -7.20
N ARG A 40 -7.88 3.98 -8.50
CA ARG A 40 -8.61 4.60 -9.63
C ARG A 40 -10.10 4.25 -9.69
N ARG A 41 -10.50 3.09 -9.15
CA ARG A 41 -11.91 2.63 -9.08
C ARG A 41 -12.60 3.01 -7.77
N ILE A 42 -11.85 3.51 -6.80
CA ILE A 42 -12.31 3.77 -5.43
C ILE A 42 -12.41 5.27 -5.17
N VAL A 43 -11.38 6.04 -5.54
CA VAL A 43 -11.34 7.49 -5.33
C VAL A 43 -12.56 8.23 -5.88
N PRO A 44 -13.07 7.93 -7.09
CA PRO A 44 -14.23 8.61 -7.65
C PRO A 44 -15.50 8.53 -6.77
N GLU A 45 -15.64 7.47 -5.98
CA GLU A 45 -16.81 7.25 -5.11
C GLU A 45 -16.86 8.19 -3.89
N PHE A 46 -15.77 8.92 -3.64
CA PHE A 46 -15.63 9.79 -2.46
C PHE A 46 -15.54 11.28 -2.78
N VAL A 47 -15.34 11.68 -4.04
CA VAL A 47 -14.98 13.07 -4.42
C VAL A 47 -16.03 14.12 -4.03
N ASP A 48 -17.30 13.74 -3.92
CA ASP A 48 -18.39 14.63 -3.51
C ASP A 48 -18.48 14.79 -1.97
N ARG A 49 -17.72 14.03 -1.20
CA ARG A 49 -17.82 13.95 0.26
C ARG A 49 -16.49 14.06 0.99
N ARG A 50 -15.38 13.85 0.27
CA ARG A 50 -14.03 13.85 0.82
C ARG A 50 -13.06 14.53 -0.13
N THR A 51 -12.10 15.24 0.43
CA THR A 51 -10.87 15.56 -0.28
C THR A 51 -9.96 14.36 -0.15
N VAL A 52 -9.83 13.59 -1.24
CA VAL A 52 -9.03 12.37 -1.25
C VAL A 52 -7.60 12.71 -1.66
N TYR A 53 -6.64 12.42 -0.80
CA TYR A 53 -5.19 12.52 -1.03
C TYR A 53 -4.67 11.13 -1.37
N TYR A 54 -3.83 11.03 -2.37
CA TYR A 54 -3.14 9.81 -2.77
C TYR A 54 -1.75 10.14 -3.29
N PHE A 55 -0.81 9.25 -3.07
CA PHE A 55 0.58 9.46 -3.47
C PHE A 55 1.22 8.13 -3.84
N ASP A 56 2.30 8.17 -4.60
CA ASP A 56 3.14 7.01 -4.84
C ASP A 56 4.24 6.96 -3.78
N LEU A 57 4.40 5.82 -3.13
CA LEU A 57 5.47 5.58 -2.15
C LEU A 57 6.84 5.89 -2.77
N VAL A 58 7.83 6.21 -1.94
CA VAL A 58 9.21 6.45 -2.38
C VAL A 58 9.74 5.23 -3.14
N GLY A 59 10.18 5.44 -4.37
CA GLY A 59 10.66 4.36 -5.24
C GLY A 59 9.57 3.57 -5.96
N TYR A 60 8.33 4.07 -5.99
CA TYR A 60 7.18 3.43 -6.64
C TYR A 60 6.49 4.39 -7.62
N GLY A 61 5.77 3.82 -8.59
CA GLY A 61 4.90 4.56 -9.50
C GLY A 61 5.61 5.69 -10.23
N LEU A 62 5.12 6.92 -10.04
CA LEU A 62 5.68 8.15 -10.59
C LEU A 62 6.63 8.88 -9.62
N SER A 63 6.78 8.40 -8.38
CA SER A 63 7.78 8.90 -7.45
C SER A 63 9.18 8.53 -7.93
N GLU A 64 10.17 9.32 -7.52
CA GLU A 64 11.56 9.13 -7.97
C GLU A 64 12.08 7.71 -7.73
N MET A 65 12.72 7.16 -8.74
CA MET A 65 13.48 5.90 -8.68
C MET A 65 14.93 6.17 -9.03
N ARG A 66 15.86 5.91 -8.10
CA ARG A 66 17.30 6.11 -8.31
C ARG A 66 18.13 4.96 -7.73
N ALA A 67 19.33 4.78 -8.25
CA ALA A 67 20.26 3.78 -7.74
C ALA A 67 20.61 4.05 -6.27
N GLY A 68 20.70 2.99 -5.46
CA GLY A 68 21.04 3.08 -4.04
C GLY A 68 19.98 3.75 -3.14
N GLN A 69 18.79 4.01 -3.67
CA GLN A 69 17.70 4.64 -2.89
C GLN A 69 17.21 3.73 -1.77
N ASP A 70 17.09 4.27 -0.55
CA ASP A 70 16.37 3.60 0.53
C ASP A 70 14.86 3.77 0.31
N VAL A 71 14.18 2.64 0.10
CA VAL A 71 12.74 2.55 -0.11
C VAL A 71 12.06 1.67 0.94
N SER A 72 12.77 1.41 2.02
CA SER A 72 12.30 0.58 3.14
C SER A 72 11.07 1.16 3.82
N LEU A 73 10.34 0.32 4.56
CA LEU A 73 9.21 0.78 5.39
C LEU A 73 9.62 1.88 6.39
N GLY A 74 10.90 1.90 6.82
CA GLY A 74 11.43 2.94 7.70
C GLY A 74 11.47 4.33 7.07
N VAL A 75 11.59 4.42 5.73
CA VAL A 75 11.48 5.67 4.98
C VAL A 75 10.01 6.02 4.76
N GLN A 76 9.18 5.06 4.36
CA GLN A 76 7.80 5.30 3.98
C GLN A 76 6.98 5.95 5.10
N ASN A 77 7.10 5.48 6.35
CA ASN A 77 6.37 6.10 7.45
C ASN A 77 6.82 7.52 7.79
N LYS A 78 8.10 7.85 7.63
CA LYS A 78 8.62 9.22 7.79
C LYS A 78 8.08 10.14 6.70
N VAL A 79 8.07 9.65 5.46
CA VAL A 79 7.52 10.38 4.32
C VAL A 79 6.02 10.63 4.52
N LEU A 80 5.25 9.65 4.99
CA LEU A 80 3.84 9.85 5.30
C LEU A 80 3.65 10.95 6.37
N ALA A 81 4.48 10.96 7.41
CA ALA A 81 4.42 11.99 8.45
C ALA A 81 4.73 13.38 7.89
N ALA A 82 5.73 13.50 7.02
CA ALA A 82 6.07 14.75 6.36
C ALA A 82 4.96 15.24 5.41
N LEU A 83 4.34 14.34 4.65
CA LEU A 83 3.19 14.66 3.79
C LEU A 83 1.99 15.15 4.61
N PHE A 84 1.68 14.52 5.76
CA PHE A 84 0.60 14.99 6.62
C PHE A 84 0.85 16.41 7.12
N ALA A 85 2.10 16.71 7.52
CA ALA A 85 2.50 18.04 7.95
C ALA A 85 2.39 19.06 6.79
N GLU A 86 2.86 18.72 5.59
CA GLU A 86 2.77 19.57 4.40
C GLU A 86 1.33 19.84 3.99
N TRP A 87 0.47 18.81 4.06
CA TRP A 87 -0.96 18.92 3.72
C TRP A 87 -1.80 19.57 4.83
N GLY A 88 -1.23 19.81 6.01
CA GLY A 88 -1.95 20.35 7.18
C GLY A 88 -2.99 19.39 7.74
N LEU A 89 -2.72 18.09 7.70
CA LEU A 89 -3.65 17.04 8.14
C LEU A 89 -3.33 16.61 9.57
N GLU A 90 -4.27 16.78 10.49
CA GLU A 90 -4.12 16.34 11.89
C GLU A 90 -4.72 14.94 12.12
N ARG A 91 -5.96 14.73 11.71
CA ARG A 91 -6.72 13.47 11.88
C ARG A 91 -7.55 13.16 10.64
N PRO A 92 -6.95 12.79 9.50
CA PRO A 92 -7.71 12.37 8.32
C PRO A 92 -8.29 10.97 8.52
N ASP A 93 -9.26 10.61 7.67
CA ASP A 93 -9.58 9.20 7.41
C ASP A 93 -8.43 8.57 6.64
N VAL A 94 -8.11 7.30 6.91
CA VAL A 94 -7.03 6.58 6.21
C VAL A 94 -7.56 5.29 5.62
N LEU A 95 -7.24 5.05 4.35
CA LEU A 95 -7.46 3.79 3.63
C LEU A 95 -6.08 3.24 3.22
N ALA A 96 -5.71 2.07 3.71
CA ALA A 96 -4.36 1.56 3.56
C ALA A 96 -4.33 0.07 3.18
N HIS A 97 -3.49 -0.26 2.21
CA HIS A 97 -3.33 -1.59 1.64
C HIS A 97 -1.88 -2.06 1.73
N ASP A 98 -1.64 -3.31 2.10
CA ASP A 98 -0.33 -3.99 2.04
C ASP A 98 0.79 -3.19 2.73
N PHE A 99 1.87 -2.77 2.04
CA PHE A 99 2.91 -1.86 2.56
C PHE A 99 2.35 -0.49 2.98
N GLY A 100 1.27 -0.03 2.35
CA GLY A 100 0.54 1.15 2.82
C GLY A 100 -0.06 0.93 4.21
N GLY A 101 -0.53 -0.28 4.49
CA GLY A 101 -0.99 -0.69 5.82
C GLY A 101 0.13 -0.65 6.85
N ALA A 102 1.29 -1.27 6.53
CA ALA A 102 2.49 -1.18 7.36
C ALA A 102 2.91 0.27 7.59
N THR A 103 2.91 1.09 6.53
CA THR A 103 3.27 2.51 6.60
C THR A 103 2.33 3.29 7.53
N ALA A 104 1.02 3.07 7.43
CA ALA A 104 0.03 3.71 8.30
C ALA A 104 0.21 3.30 9.77
N LEU A 105 0.38 2.01 10.06
CA LEU A 105 0.59 1.52 11.42
C LEU A 105 1.90 2.06 12.00
N ARG A 106 2.99 2.01 11.26
CA ARG A 106 4.28 2.57 11.68
C ARG A 106 4.19 4.07 11.95
N ALA A 107 3.54 4.82 11.07
CA ALA A 107 3.38 6.26 11.25
C ALA A 107 2.53 6.60 12.49
N TYR A 108 1.50 5.80 12.79
CA TYR A 108 0.71 5.95 14.00
C TYR A 108 1.53 5.70 15.27
N TYR A 109 2.19 4.53 15.37
CA TYR A 109 2.87 4.12 16.59
C TYR A 109 4.25 4.75 16.77
N LEU A 110 5.00 5.03 15.70
CA LEU A 110 6.38 5.52 15.77
C LEU A 110 6.51 7.03 15.51
N ASN A 111 5.63 7.61 14.67
CA ASN A 111 5.69 9.05 14.34
C ASN A 111 4.59 9.87 15.01
N GLY A 112 3.71 9.23 15.78
CA GLY A 112 2.65 9.92 16.52
C GLY A 112 1.51 10.45 15.65
N LEU A 113 1.37 10.01 14.40
CA LEU A 113 0.23 10.38 13.57
C LEU A 113 -1.07 9.89 14.21
N ARG A 114 -2.15 10.64 13.99
CA ARG A 114 -3.49 10.28 14.45
C ARG A 114 -4.46 10.26 13.28
N TYR A 115 -5.43 9.38 13.37
CA TYR A 115 -6.42 9.18 12.33
C TYR A 115 -7.83 9.43 12.87
N ALA A 116 -8.72 9.90 12.03
CA ALA A 116 -10.14 9.95 12.36
C ALA A 116 -10.79 8.57 12.26
N SER A 117 -10.33 7.75 11.29
CA SER A 117 -10.58 6.31 11.17
C SER A 117 -9.47 5.66 10.36
N LEU A 118 -9.28 4.35 10.55
CA LEU A 118 -8.39 3.53 9.73
C LEU A 118 -9.19 2.38 9.10
N THR A 119 -9.23 2.33 7.78
CA THR A 119 -9.64 1.15 7.02
C THR A 119 -8.38 0.52 6.43
N ILE A 120 -8.05 -0.67 6.87
CA ILE A 120 -6.82 -1.38 6.50
C ILE A 120 -7.16 -2.77 5.98
N PHE A 121 -6.50 -3.21 4.93
CA PHE A 121 -6.79 -4.51 4.33
C PHE A 121 -5.55 -5.13 3.68
N ASP A 122 -5.48 -6.46 3.72
CA ASP A 122 -4.41 -7.30 3.16
C ASP A 122 -3.01 -6.74 3.49
N ALA A 123 -2.82 -6.31 4.74
CA ALA A 123 -1.70 -5.50 5.17
C ALA A 123 -0.49 -6.34 5.59
N VAL A 124 0.71 -5.90 5.22
CA VAL A 124 1.96 -6.37 5.81
C VAL A 124 2.08 -5.78 7.21
N ALA A 125 1.73 -6.55 8.23
CA ALA A 125 1.66 -6.04 9.60
C ALA A 125 2.30 -6.93 10.65
N LEU A 126 2.27 -8.24 10.47
CA LEU A 126 2.70 -9.24 11.45
C LEU A 126 3.70 -10.21 10.82
N SER A 127 4.70 -10.61 11.56
CA SER A 127 5.64 -11.66 11.16
C SER A 127 5.01 -13.06 11.29
N PRO A 128 5.42 -14.04 10.45
CA PRO A 128 6.30 -13.92 9.29
C PRO A 128 5.56 -13.44 8.03
N TRP A 129 6.26 -12.73 7.14
CA TRP A 129 5.75 -12.33 5.84
C TRP A 129 6.86 -12.39 4.76
N GLY A 130 6.47 -12.18 3.51
CA GLY A 130 7.34 -12.32 2.36
C GLY A 130 7.31 -13.74 1.78
N SER A 131 6.75 -13.83 0.58
CA SER A 131 6.63 -15.08 -0.17
C SER A 131 8.00 -15.71 -0.46
N PRO A 132 8.07 -17.00 -0.85
CA PRO A 132 9.33 -17.63 -1.29
C PRO A 132 10.04 -16.84 -2.40
N PHE A 133 9.28 -16.21 -3.31
CA PHE A 133 9.83 -15.33 -4.33
C PHE A 133 10.51 -14.10 -3.72
N VAL A 134 9.84 -13.41 -2.78
CA VAL A 134 10.41 -12.26 -2.06
C VAL A 134 11.71 -12.64 -1.35
N GLN A 135 11.70 -13.75 -0.62
CA GLN A 135 12.90 -14.22 0.09
C GLN A 135 14.04 -14.55 -0.87
N HIS A 136 13.73 -15.15 -2.02
CA HIS A 136 14.73 -15.50 -3.02
C HIS A 136 15.35 -14.25 -3.66
N VAL A 137 14.53 -13.26 -4.04
CA VAL A 137 15.02 -11.98 -4.58
C VAL A 137 15.90 -11.23 -3.58
N ARG A 138 15.50 -11.18 -2.29
CA ARG A 138 16.30 -10.54 -1.24
C ARG A 138 17.74 -11.06 -1.18
N HIS A 139 17.94 -12.37 -1.39
CA HIS A 139 19.27 -12.97 -1.35
C HIS A 139 20.04 -12.84 -2.67
N HIS A 140 19.36 -12.52 -3.77
CA HIS A 140 19.91 -12.58 -5.12
C HIS A 140 19.55 -11.38 -6.00
N GLU A 141 19.36 -10.19 -5.40
CA GLU A 141 18.91 -8.95 -6.08
C GLU A 141 19.67 -8.72 -7.39
N ALA A 142 21.01 -8.77 -7.36
CA ALA A 142 21.84 -8.50 -8.53
C ALA A 142 21.58 -9.47 -9.70
N ALA A 143 21.31 -10.74 -9.40
CA ALA A 143 21.01 -11.74 -10.43
C ALA A 143 19.66 -11.43 -11.11
N PHE A 144 18.67 -11.03 -10.34
CA PHE A 144 17.36 -10.66 -10.87
C PHE A 144 17.38 -9.31 -11.61
N ALA A 145 18.02 -8.30 -11.04
CA ALA A 145 18.17 -6.99 -11.68
C ALA A 145 18.96 -7.05 -13.00
N GLY A 146 19.86 -8.02 -13.13
CA GLY A 146 20.65 -8.27 -14.34
C GLY A 146 19.96 -9.13 -15.41
N MET A 147 18.73 -9.58 -15.22
CA MET A 147 18.04 -10.36 -16.24
C MET A 147 17.78 -9.56 -17.52
N PRO A 148 17.77 -10.22 -18.71
CA PRO A 148 17.28 -9.60 -19.93
C PRO A 148 15.85 -9.08 -19.77
N ASP A 149 15.53 -7.94 -20.38
CA ASP A 149 14.25 -7.23 -20.28
C ASP A 149 13.04 -8.13 -20.56
N TYR A 150 13.11 -9.00 -21.60
CA TYR A 150 12.00 -9.90 -21.92
C TYR A 150 11.73 -10.94 -20.83
N MET A 151 12.76 -11.38 -20.11
CA MET A 151 12.60 -12.31 -18.98
C MET A 151 12.04 -11.60 -17.76
N HIS A 152 12.55 -10.39 -17.46
CA HIS A 152 11.99 -9.55 -16.41
C HIS A 152 10.51 -9.25 -16.65
N THR A 153 10.14 -8.83 -17.86
CA THR A 153 8.76 -8.53 -18.24
C THR A 153 7.84 -9.73 -18.01
N ALA A 154 8.25 -10.92 -18.45
CA ALA A 154 7.46 -12.13 -18.25
C ALA A 154 7.28 -12.48 -16.76
N LEU A 155 8.37 -12.39 -15.97
CA LEU A 155 8.33 -12.61 -14.52
C LEU A 155 7.44 -11.60 -13.82
N LEU A 156 7.59 -10.31 -14.12
CA LEU A 156 6.81 -9.23 -13.55
C LEU A 156 5.31 -9.43 -13.80
N GLN A 157 4.92 -9.72 -15.03
CA GLN A 157 3.52 -9.98 -15.39
C GLN A 157 2.97 -11.20 -14.66
N ALA A 158 3.71 -12.29 -14.62
CA ALA A 158 3.31 -13.49 -13.88
C ALA A 158 3.15 -13.20 -12.38
N TYR A 159 4.06 -12.44 -11.78
CA TYR A 159 3.98 -12.05 -10.36
C TYR A 159 2.77 -11.17 -10.07
N LEU A 160 2.54 -10.13 -10.87
CA LEU A 160 1.41 -9.21 -10.68
C LEU A 160 0.05 -9.92 -10.80
N GLN A 161 -0.07 -10.89 -11.72
CA GLN A 161 -1.31 -11.67 -11.90
C GLN A 161 -1.68 -12.48 -10.65
N THR A 162 -0.72 -12.89 -9.84
CA THR A 162 -1.01 -13.67 -8.62
C THR A 162 -1.65 -12.84 -7.49
N ALA A 163 -1.65 -11.52 -7.61
CA ALA A 163 -2.20 -10.65 -6.59
C ALA A 163 -3.74 -10.60 -6.60
N ALA A 164 -4.38 -10.82 -7.74
CA ALA A 164 -5.83 -10.81 -7.85
C ALA A 164 -6.40 -12.23 -7.84
N HIS A 165 -7.64 -12.38 -7.36
CA HIS A 165 -8.38 -13.65 -7.40
C HIS A 165 -8.77 -14.00 -8.84
N ARG A 166 -9.15 -13.00 -9.62
CA ARG A 166 -9.46 -13.15 -11.05
C ARG A 166 -8.34 -12.53 -11.88
N PRO A 167 -8.01 -13.10 -13.05
CA PRO A 167 -7.04 -12.46 -13.93
C PRO A 167 -7.45 -11.01 -14.23
N VAL A 168 -6.55 -10.08 -13.99
CA VAL A 168 -6.73 -8.69 -14.42
C VAL A 168 -6.54 -8.60 -15.94
N SER A 169 -7.21 -7.63 -16.58
CA SER A 169 -7.05 -7.43 -18.03
C SER A 169 -5.62 -7.02 -18.39
N ASP A 170 -5.23 -7.26 -19.63
CA ASP A 170 -3.90 -6.88 -20.14
C ASP A 170 -3.63 -5.38 -19.97
N GLU A 171 -4.65 -4.53 -20.17
CA GLU A 171 -4.53 -3.09 -19.98
C GLU A 171 -4.19 -2.73 -18.52
N VAL A 172 -4.86 -3.36 -17.55
CA VAL A 172 -4.61 -3.17 -16.12
C VAL A 172 -3.23 -3.70 -15.74
N LEU A 173 -2.88 -4.87 -16.28
CA LEU A 173 -1.57 -5.47 -16.04
C LEU A 173 -0.44 -4.58 -16.56
N GLN A 174 -0.58 -4.05 -17.78
CA GLN A 174 0.37 -3.11 -18.37
C GLN A 174 0.49 -1.83 -17.55
N MET A 175 -0.63 -1.28 -17.08
CA MET A 175 -0.64 -0.10 -16.21
C MET A 175 0.17 -0.32 -14.93
N TYR A 176 0.02 -1.48 -14.27
CA TYR A 176 0.79 -1.81 -13.06
C TYR A 176 2.25 -2.16 -13.34
N ALA A 177 2.54 -2.75 -14.49
CA ALA A 177 3.90 -3.11 -14.88
C ALA A 177 4.72 -1.90 -15.36
N ALA A 178 4.08 -0.88 -15.93
CA ALA A 178 4.75 0.25 -16.60
C ALA A 178 5.85 0.92 -15.77
N PRO A 179 5.69 1.22 -14.47
CA PRO A 179 6.75 1.84 -13.66
C PRO A 179 8.01 0.97 -13.52
N TRP A 180 7.86 -0.32 -13.67
CA TRP A 180 8.90 -1.32 -13.44
C TRP A 180 9.65 -1.74 -14.70
N THR A 181 9.34 -1.13 -15.85
CA THR A 181 9.99 -1.45 -17.14
C THR A 181 11.23 -0.58 -17.39
N GLY A 182 12.08 -1.06 -18.31
CA GLY A 182 13.34 -0.42 -18.63
C GLY A 182 14.39 -0.52 -17.53
N PRO A 183 15.62 -0.03 -17.76
CA PRO A 183 16.75 -0.25 -16.86
C PRO A 183 16.54 0.33 -15.44
N VAL A 184 15.89 1.49 -15.33
CA VAL A 184 15.62 2.13 -14.05
C VAL A 184 14.51 1.41 -13.30
N GLY A 185 13.39 1.13 -13.97
CA GLY A 185 12.23 0.46 -13.37
C GLY A 185 12.54 -0.98 -12.96
N GLN A 186 13.24 -1.74 -13.81
CA GLN A 186 13.66 -3.11 -13.49
C GLN A 186 14.56 -3.14 -12.25
N ALA A 187 15.58 -2.29 -12.19
CA ALA A 187 16.45 -2.21 -11.03
C ALA A 187 15.68 -1.78 -9.76
N ALA A 188 14.74 -0.84 -9.88
CA ALA A 188 13.90 -0.40 -8.77
C ALA A 188 12.98 -1.49 -8.27
N PHE A 189 12.39 -2.30 -9.16
CA PHE A 189 11.52 -3.43 -8.80
C PHE A 189 12.23 -4.43 -7.88
N TYR A 190 13.44 -4.85 -8.23
CA TYR A 190 14.17 -5.81 -7.41
C TYR A 190 14.76 -5.18 -6.15
N ARG A 191 15.17 -3.93 -6.20
CA ARG A 191 15.66 -3.19 -5.03
C ARG A 191 14.59 -3.03 -3.95
N GLN A 192 13.34 -2.71 -4.31
CA GLN A 192 12.28 -2.59 -3.32
C GLN A 192 11.98 -3.94 -2.66
N ILE A 193 12.04 -5.06 -3.40
CA ILE A 193 11.90 -6.40 -2.83
C ILE A 193 13.09 -6.73 -1.93
N ALA A 194 14.31 -6.41 -2.35
CA ALA A 194 15.52 -6.67 -1.56
C ALA A 194 15.52 -5.94 -0.21
N GLN A 195 14.82 -4.81 -0.11
CA GLN A 195 14.70 -4.03 1.12
C GLN A 195 13.49 -4.41 1.99
N MET A 196 12.73 -5.43 1.60
CA MET A 196 11.65 -6.00 2.42
C MET A 196 12.24 -6.74 3.63
N ASP A 197 12.28 -6.09 4.78
CA ASP A 197 12.87 -6.63 6.01
C ASP A 197 11.82 -6.69 7.12
N GLN A 198 11.65 -7.87 7.73
CA GLN A 198 10.70 -8.11 8.80
C GLN A 198 10.94 -7.24 10.04
N ARG A 199 12.20 -6.82 10.27
CA ARG A 199 12.52 -5.91 11.39
C ARG A 199 11.60 -4.69 11.45
N PHE A 200 11.14 -4.19 10.30
CA PHE A 200 10.25 -3.02 10.25
C PHE A 200 8.81 -3.31 10.73
N THR A 201 8.37 -4.55 10.68
CA THR A 201 7.12 -4.96 11.33
C THR A 201 7.38 -5.37 12.77
N ASP A 202 8.45 -6.10 13.06
CA ASP A 202 8.79 -6.57 14.42
C ASP A 202 8.94 -5.39 15.41
N GLU A 203 9.56 -4.29 14.99
CA GLU A 203 9.77 -3.12 15.84
C GLU A 203 8.47 -2.37 16.20
N VAL A 204 7.41 -2.53 15.42
CA VAL A 204 6.11 -1.89 15.69
C VAL A 204 5.08 -2.87 16.24
N GLU A 205 5.20 -4.16 15.95
CA GLU A 205 4.28 -5.20 16.41
C GLU A 205 4.17 -5.24 17.95
N ALA A 206 5.31 -5.06 18.63
CA ALA A 206 5.35 -4.99 20.09
C ALA A 206 4.58 -3.78 20.69
N LEU A 207 4.26 -2.77 19.87
CA LEU A 207 3.53 -1.57 20.26
C LEU A 207 2.04 -1.67 19.94
N TYR A 208 1.61 -2.71 19.21
CA TYR A 208 0.21 -2.84 18.84
C TYR A 208 -0.68 -2.94 20.05
N GLY A 209 -1.76 -2.20 19.99
CA GLY A 209 -2.82 -2.15 20.97
C GLY A 209 -4.02 -1.45 20.34
N GLN A 210 -5.13 -1.42 21.06
CA GLN A 210 -6.34 -0.75 20.55
C GLN A 210 -6.04 0.71 20.20
N MET A 211 -6.32 1.07 18.96
CA MET A 211 -6.11 2.43 18.46
C MET A 211 -7.16 3.41 19.01
N ASP A 212 -6.80 4.69 19.10
CA ASP A 212 -7.69 5.77 19.59
C ASP A 212 -8.69 6.27 18.51
N CYS A 213 -8.87 5.47 17.47
CA CYS A 213 -9.84 5.73 16.39
C CYS A 213 -10.54 4.43 15.96
N PRO A 214 -11.72 4.52 15.32
CA PRO A 214 -12.36 3.36 14.73
C PRO A 214 -11.45 2.69 13.69
N VAL A 215 -11.22 1.38 13.86
CA VAL A 215 -10.45 0.57 12.92
C VAL A 215 -11.37 -0.45 12.26
N THR A 216 -11.25 -0.58 10.94
CA THR A 216 -11.90 -1.61 10.14
C THR A 216 -10.82 -2.40 9.41
N VAL A 217 -10.71 -3.68 9.71
CA VAL A 217 -9.80 -4.61 9.03
C VAL A 217 -10.60 -5.46 8.06
N LEU A 218 -10.23 -5.45 6.78
CA LEU A 218 -10.79 -6.35 5.77
C LEU A 218 -9.68 -7.28 5.26
N TRP A 219 -10.06 -8.43 4.67
CA TRP A 219 -9.06 -9.33 4.09
C TRP A 219 -9.67 -10.22 3.01
N GLY A 220 -8.94 -10.34 1.88
CA GLY A 220 -9.31 -11.24 0.81
C GLY A 220 -9.20 -12.71 1.25
N LEU A 221 -10.27 -13.48 1.11
CA LEU A 221 -10.26 -14.92 1.47
C LEU A 221 -9.36 -15.75 0.56
N ASN A 222 -9.03 -15.25 -0.61
CA ASN A 222 -8.19 -15.91 -1.61
C ASN A 222 -6.83 -15.22 -1.76
N ASP A 223 -6.42 -14.39 -0.77
CA ASP A 223 -5.09 -13.77 -0.77
C ASP A 223 -4.01 -14.87 -0.69
N GLN A 224 -3.20 -14.97 -1.77
CA GLN A 224 -2.10 -15.93 -1.88
C GLN A 224 -0.77 -15.36 -1.38
N TRP A 225 -0.73 -14.04 -1.10
CA TRP A 225 0.48 -13.37 -0.64
C TRP A 225 0.53 -13.30 0.88
N ILE A 226 -0.59 -12.93 1.50
CA ILE A 226 -0.70 -12.80 2.96
C ILE A 226 -1.97 -13.54 3.43
N PRO A 227 -1.82 -14.65 4.15
CA PRO A 227 -2.96 -15.48 4.56
C PRO A 227 -3.98 -14.73 5.40
N PHE A 228 -5.27 -15.04 5.24
CA PHE A 228 -6.39 -14.47 6.00
C PHE A 228 -6.18 -14.50 7.52
N ALA A 229 -5.51 -15.54 8.05
CA ALA A 229 -5.18 -15.64 9.47
C ALA A 229 -4.35 -14.46 10.01
N GLN A 230 -3.56 -13.81 9.15
CA GLN A 230 -2.83 -12.58 9.52
C GLN A 230 -3.79 -11.41 9.76
N GLY A 231 -4.85 -11.31 8.95
CA GLY A 231 -5.91 -10.32 9.15
C GLY A 231 -6.68 -10.55 10.46
N GLU A 232 -6.98 -11.82 10.80
CA GLU A 232 -7.61 -12.15 12.07
C GLU A 232 -6.72 -11.80 13.28
N ALA A 233 -5.42 -12.09 13.17
CA ALA A 233 -4.46 -11.76 14.19
C ALA A 233 -4.31 -10.24 14.35
N LEU A 234 -4.16 -9.51 13.25
CA LEU A 234 -4.06 -8.05 13.26
C LEU A 234 -5.31 -7.40 13.87
N ALA A 235 -6.51 -7.83 13.44
CA ALA A 235 -7.76 -7.28 13.95
C ALA A 235 -7.87 -7.42 15.49
N LYS A 236 -7.44 -8.55 16.06
CA LYS A 236 -7.42 -8.78 17.51
C LYS A 236 -6.49 -7.83 18.26
N LEU A 237 -5.43 -7.35 17.62
CA LEU A 237 -4.43 -6.48 18.24
C LEU A 237 -4.81 -5.00 18.20
N ILE A 238 -5.37 -4.52 17.09
CA ILE A 238 -5.56 -3.08 16.85
C ILE A 238 -7.02 -2.62 16.81
N SER A 239 -7.98 -3.55 16.83
CA SER A 239 -9.42 -3.26 16.65
C SER A 239 -10.25 -3.96 17.73
N ASP A 240 -11.40 -3.36 18.06
CA ASP A 240 -12.47 -3.97 18.86
C ASP A 240 -13.43 -4.84 18.04
N ARG A 241 -13.18 -4.94 16.73
CA ARG A 241 -14.04 -5.63 15.77
C ARG A 241 -13.30 -6.76 15.07
N PRO A 242 -14.01 -7.84 14.71
CA PRO A 242 -13.40 -8.90 13.92
C PRO A 242 -13.06 -8.41 12.52
N VAL A 243 -12.10 -9.10 11.87
CA VAL A 243 -11.80 -8.91 10.46
C VAL A 243 -13.03 -9.18 9.59
N ILE A 244 -13.23 -8.38 8.57
CA ILE A 244 -14.28 -8.56 7.57
C ILE A 244 -13.73 -9.40 6.42
N PRO A 245 -14.20 -10.66 6.24
CA PRO A 245 -13.75 -11.48 5.13
C PRO A 245 -14.34 -10.96 3.80
N VAL A 246 -13.50 -10.86 2.78
CA VAL A 246 -13.90 -10.49 1.43
C VAL A 246 -13.84 -11.72 0.54
N SER A 247 -15.03 -12.28 0.23
CA SER A 247 -15.14 -13.45 -0.62
C SER A 247 -14.83 -13.12 -2.08
N GLN A 248 -14.30 -14.10 -2.83
CA GLN A 248 -13.90 -13.93 -4.23
C GLN A 248 -12.91 -12.76 -4.42
N SER A 249 -11.99 -12.59 -3.51
CA SER A 249 -10.95 -11.56 -3.55
C SER A 249 -9.61 -12.16 -3.14
N GLY A 250 -8.59 -11.85 -3.94
CA GLY A 250 -7.19 -12.05 -3.59
C GLY A 250 -6.64 -10.87 -2.81
N HIS A 251 -5.34 -10.65 -2.93
CA HIS A 251 -4.60 -9.55 -2.32
C HIS A 251 -5.04 -8.17 -2.85
N LEU A 252 -5.44 -8.08 -4.14
CA LEU A 252 -5.95 -6.84 -4.74
C LEU A 252 -7.48 -6.73 -4.63
N VAL A 253 -8.00 -6.51 -3.43
CA VAL A 253 -9.44 -6.24 -3.21
C VAL A 253 -9.93 -5.09 -4.09
N GLN A 254 -9.08 -4.12 -4.37
CA GLN A 254 -9.37 -2.97 -5.23
C GLN A 254 -9.74 -3.36 -6.66
N GLU A 255 -9.25 -4.49 -7.14
CA GLU A 255 -9.56 -5.03 -8.46
C GLU A 255 -10.72 -6.03 -8.41
N ASP A 256 -10.69 -6.93 -7.44
CA ASP A 256 -11.66 -8.01 -7.33
C ASP A 256 -13.02 -7.54 -6.81
N ARG A 257 -13.03 -6.72 -5.75
CA ARG A 257 -14.24 -6.33 -5.01
C ARG A 257 -14.19 -4.86 -4.51
N PRO A 258 -13.96 -3.88 -5.40
CA PRO A 258 -13.83 -2.45 -5.03
C PRO A 258 -15.04 -1.92 -4.26
N GLU A 259 -16.25 -2.41 -4.56
CA GLU A 259 -17.48 -2.02 -3.89
C GLU A 259 -17.51 -2.35 -2.39
N VAL A 260 -16.80 -3.40 -1.98
CA VAL A 260 -16.69 -3.79 -0.56
C VAL A 260 -15.85 -2.77 0.20
N LEU A 261 -14.75 -2.31 -0.40
CA LEU A 261 -13.90 -1.27 0.18
C LEU A 261 -14.65 0.07 0.27
N VAL A 262 -15.35 0.46 -0.79
CA VAL A 262 -16.18 1.68 -0.79
C VAL A 262 -17.21 1.63 0.33
N ALA A 263 -17.95 0.54 0.46
CA ALA A 263 -18.95 0.36 1.50
C ALA A 263 -18.34 0.42 2.91
N ALA A 264 -17.17 -0.20 3.12
CA ALA A 264 -16.48 -0.19 4.41
C ALA A 264 -16.04 1.23 4.82
N VAL A 265 -15.42 1.97 3.89
CA VAL A 265 -15.00 3.36 4.12
C VAL A 265 -16.21 4.27 4.37
N LEU A 266 -17.28 4.16 3.58
CA LEU A 266 -18.51 4.94 3.80
C LEU A 266 -19.12 4.66 5.18
N LYS A 267 -19.14 3.40 5.61
CA LYS A 267 -19.59 3.03 6.95
C LYS A 267 -18.73 3.64 8.05
N ALA A 268 -17.41 3.62 7.90
CA ALA A 268 -16.48 4.23 8.86
C ALA A 268 -16.67 5.75 8.96
N ILE A 269 -16.93 6.39 7.83
CA ILE A 269 -17.17 7.84 7.73
C ILE A 269 -18.53 8.27 8.35
N ASN A 270 -19.59 7.50 8.11
CA ASN A 270 -20.96 7.85 8.49
C ASN A 270 -21.30 7.51 9.95
N ASN A 271 -20.49 6.69 10.62
CA ASN A 271 -20.71 6.27 12.01
C ASN A 271 -20.07 7.23 13.03
N ARG A 272 -19.74 8.44 12.60
CA ARG A 272 -19.13 9.51 13.44
C ARG A 272 -20.03 10.72 13.59
#